data_fa68adffebfc5f2f4278cd3b25730bc8
#
_entry.id   fa68adffebfc5f2f4278cd3b25730bc8
#
_cell.length_a   1.000
_cell.length_b   1.000
_cell.length_c   1.000
_cell.angle_alpha   90.00
_cell.angle_beta   90.00
_cell.angle_gamma   90.00
#
_symmetry.space_group_name_H-M   'P 1'
#
loop_
_entity.id
_entity.type
_entity.pdbx_description
1 polymer ?
#
loop_
_entity_poly.entity_id
_entity_poly.type
_entity_poly.pdbx_seq_one_letter_code
_entity_poly.pdbx_strand_id
1 'polypeptide(L)'
;NLGPEDYQYNSGKAGHNAYRSFFGRIMYSWADRYMLQANIRSDGSSRFADGHRWGTFPSVSAGWVISEEPWFNKSIVDYLKLRGSIGQLGNERLGKEFPYQAILSFGTGFIPNATTGVADVVQTAYQTDYAFNNLTWETTTTYGFGADITLLNNRLRASADYYYKKTTDMLMEVGFPSY
;
A
#
# COMPACT_ATOMS: atom_id res chain seq x y z
N ASN A 1 10.76 -32.87 20.64
CA ASN A 1 11.98 -33.21 19.94
C ASN A 1 12.01 -34.73 19.68
N LEU A 2 11.75 -35.13 18.42
CA LEU A 2 11.54 -36.53 18.05
C LEU A 2 12.63 -37.06 17.10
N GLY A 3 13.76 -36.37 16.97
CA GLY A 3 14.90 -36.80 16.15
C GLY A 3 15.94 -37.57 16.98
N PRO A 4 16.81 -38.36 16.31
CA PRO A 4 17.97 -38.96 16.94
C PRO A 4 18.86 -37.91 17.59
N GLU A 5 19.46 -38.22 18.74
CA GLU A 5 20.28 -37.28 19.52
C GLU A 5 21.45 -36.67 18.72
N ASP A 6 22.00 -37.44 17.79
CA ASP A 6 23.15 -37.01 16.95
C ASP A 6 22.79 -36.03 15.84
N TYR A 7 21.48 -35.78 15.53
CA TYR A 7 21.00 -34.92 14.45
C TYR A 7 19.92 -33.97 14.91
N GLN A 8 20.01 -33.49 16.14
CA GLN A 8 19.05 -32.52 16.65
C GLN A 8 19.36 -31.13 16.08
N TYR A 9 18.58 -30.71 15.10
CA TYR A 9 18.64 -29.37 14.50
C TYR A 9 17.34 -28.63 14.79
N ASN A 10 17.44 -27.57 15.57
CA ASN A 10 16.34 -26.66 15.83
C ASN A 10 16.66 -25.29 15.19
N SER A 11 15.85 -24.86 14.28
CA SER A 11 15.93 -23.49 13.77
C SER A 11 14.61 -22.78 13.98
N GLY A 12 14.68 -21.51 14.36
CA GLY A 12 13.53 -20.64 14.50
C GLY A 12 13.86 -19.29 13.89
N LYS A 13 12.91 -18.71 13.15
CA LYS A 13 13.03 -17.35 12.62
C LYS A 13 11.92 -16.51 13.24
N ALA A 14 12.26 -15.42 13.88
CA ALA A 14 11.31 -14.40 14.34
C ALA A 14 11.46 -13.15 13.47
N GLY A 15 10.35 -12.67 12.92
CA GLY A 15 10.27 -11.38 12.23
C GLY A 15 9.59 -10.36 13.14
N HIS A 16 10.09 -9.12 13.17
CA HIS A 16 9.47 -8.01 13.88
C HIS A 16 9.35 -6.83 12.93
N ASN A 17 8.13 -6.33 12.73
CA ASN A 17 7.87 -5.10 12.01
C ASN A 17 7.11 -4.12 12.91
N ALA A 18 7.33 -2.84 12.71
CA ALA A 18 6.67 -1.75 13.41
C ALA A 18 5.97 -0.84 12.41
N TYR A 19 4.78 -0.42 12.78
CA TYR A 19 3.95 0.48 11.99
C TYR A 19 3.41 1.59 12.88
N ARG A 20 3.43 2.84 12.39
CA ARG A 20 2.90 4.00 13.10
C ARG A 20 2.14 4.87 12.13
N SER A 21 0.94 5.29 12.53
CA SER A 21 0.08 6.15 11.72
C SER A 21 -0.38 7.37 12.50
N PHE A 22 -0.45 8.50 11.79
CA PHE A 22 -1.13 9.71 12.22
C PHE A 22 -2.20 10.05 11.21
N PHE A 23 -3.35 10.49 11.67
CA PHE A 23 -4.41 10.91 10.77
C PHE A 23 -5.14 12.14 11.33
N GLY A 24 -5.61 12.97 10.43
CA GLY A 24 -6.46 14.12 10.71
C GLY A 24 -7.62 14.20 9.73
N ARG A 25 -8.76 14.68 10.18
CA ARG A 25 -9.96 14.87 9.36
C ARG A 25 -10.61 16.20 9.72
N ILE A 26 -11.00 16.94 8.69
CA ILE A 26 -11.82 18.14 8.80
C ILE A 26 -13.04 17.93 7.94
N MET A 27 -14.22 18.21 8.49
CA MET A 27 -15.50 18.18 7.77
C MET A 27 -16.18 19.52 7.97
N TYR A 28 -16.71 20.06 6.88
CA TYR A 28 -17.44 21.30 6.87
C TYR A 28 -18.73 21.14 6.07
N SER A 29 -19.83 21.55 6.63
CA SER A 29 -21.12 21.61 5.96
C SER A 29 -21.69 23.03 6.08
N TRP A 30 -22.14 23.58 4.96
CA TRP A 30 -22.76 24.90 4.93
C TRP A 30 -24.13 24.82 4.30
N ALA A 31 -25.12 25.36 5.02
CA ALA A 31 -26.52 25.44 4.62
C ALA A 31 -27.12 24.09 4.15
N ASP A 32 -26.60 22.96 4.65
CA ASP A 32 -26.96 21.59 4.24
C ASP A 32 -26.86 21.32 2.73
N ARG A 33 -26.25 22.24 1.98
CA ARG A 33 -26.09 22.19 0.53
C ARG A 33 -24.68 21.85 0.10
N TYR A 34 -23.70 22.42 0.78
CA TYR A 34 -22.29 22.26 0.43
C TYR A 34 -21.57 21.50 1.53
N MET A 35 -20.95 20.41 1.15
CA MET A 35 -20.20 19.54 2.07
C MET A 35 -18.77 19.46 1.56
N LEU A 36 -17.82 19.66 2.47
CA LEU A 36 -16.40 19.51 2.19
C LEU A 36 -15.78 18.61 3.26
N GLN A 37 -14.97 17.66 2.85
CA GLN A 37 -14.20 16.85 3.74
C GLN A 37 -12.76 16.77 3.26
N ALA A 38 -11.83 17.03 4.15
CA ALA A 38 -10.41 16.84 3.91
C ALA A 38 -9.86 15.85 4.95
N ASN A 39 -9.05 14.91 4.49
CA ASN A 39 -8.34 13.97 5.35
C ASN A 39 -6.87 13.99 4.98
N ILE A 40 -6.03 13.79 5.98
CA ILE A 40 -4.61 13.52 5.80
C ILE A 40 -4.24 12.34 6.67
N ARG A 41 -3.48 11.42 6.09
CA ARG A 41 -2.91 10.29 6.80
C ARG A 41 -1.41 10.20 6.50
N SER A 42 -0.62 10.05 7.55
CA SER A 42 0.81 9.84 7.45
C SER A 42 1.16 8.53 8.12
N ASP A 43 1.71 7.60 7.35
CA ASP A 43 2.02 6.24 7.76
C ASP A 43 3.52 6.02 7.72
N GLY A 44 4.06 5.45 8.79
CA GLY A 44 5.46 5.07 8.89
C GLY A 44 5.61 3.57 9.08
N SER A 45 6.46 2.94 8.26
CA SER A 45 6.73 1.51 8.32
C SER A 45 8.23 1.23 8.46
N SER A 46 8.57 0.29 9.34
CA SER A 46 9.95 -0.19 9.50
C SER A 46 10.44 -1.07 8.34
N ARG A 47 9.57 -1.41 7.40
CA ARG A 47 9.92 -2.20 6.21
C ARG A 47 10.74 -1.42 5.19
N PHE A 48 10.69 -0.10 5.26
CA PHE A 48 11.45 0.79 4.37
C PHE A 48 12.74 1.26 5.04
N ALA A 49 13.73 1.58 4.21
CA ALA A 49 15.00 2.16 4.67
C ALA A 49 14.79 3.54 5.31
N ASP A 50 15.79 3.99 6.08
CA ASP A 50 15.79 5.33 6.66
C ASP A 50 15.64 6.39 5.54
N GLY A 51 14.80 7.39 5.79
CA GLY A 51 14.44 8.42 4.81
C GLY A 51 13.25 8.09 3.93
N HIS A 52 12.84 6.81 3.81
CA HIS A 52 11.70 6.37 2.98
C HIS A 52 10.57 5.73 3.80
N ARG A 53 10.69 5.74 5.12
CA ARG A 53 9.73 5.08 6.03
C ARG A 53 8.35 5.73 6.04
N TRP A 54 8.27 7.03 5.78
CA TRP A 54 7.03 7.79 5.91
C TRP A 54 6.39 8.08 4.56
N GLY A 55 5.11 7.70 4.42
CA GLY A 55 4.25 8.09 3.32
C GLY A 55 3.11 8.98 3.83
N THR A 56 2.75 10.01 3.06
CA THR A 56 1.64 10.92 3.39
C THR A 56 0.59 10.87 2.29
N PHE A 57 -0.65 10.58 2.67
CA PHE A 57 -1.75 10.29 1.78
C PHE A 57 -2.92 11.22 2.07
N PRO A 58 -3.01 12.37 1.37
CA PRO A 58 -4.12 13.28 1.49
C PRO A 58 -5.35 12.79 0.71
N SER A 59 -6.54 13.20 1.14
CA SER A 59 -7.76 13.06 0.37
C SER A 59 -8.71 14.22 0.62
N VAL A 60 -9.43 14.60 -0.42
CA VAL A 60 -10.45 15.65 -0.36
C VAL A 60 -11.69 15.15 -1.08
N SER A 61 -12.85 15.43 -0.52
CA SER A 61 -14.13 15.19 -1.16
C SER A 61 -15.07 16.38 -0.96
N ALA A 62 -15.86 16.65 -1.97
CA ALA A 62 -16.89 17.68 -1.96
C ALA A 62 -18.23 17.09 -2.38
N GLY A 63 -19.30 17.60 -1.79
CA GLY A 63 -20.68 17.27 -2.13
C GLY A 63 -21.50 18.52 -2.28
N TRP A 64 -22.36 18.54 -3.28
CA TRP A 64 -23.29 19.63 -3.52
C TRP A 64 -24.69 19.09 -3.71
N VAL A 65 -25.60 19.50 -2.81
CA VAL A 65 -27.01 19.15 -2.89
C VAL A 65 -27.74 20.21 -3.71
N ILE A 66 -27.80 19.97 -5.01
CA ILE A 66 -28.39 20.90 -5.98
C ILE A 66 -29.87 21.10 -5.72
N SER A 67 -30.56 20.06 -5.26
CA SER A 67 -32.01 20.12 -4.99
C SER A 67 -32.39 21.07 -3.85
N GLU A 68 -31.43 21.50 -3.02
CA GLU A 68 -31.68 22.47 -1.95
C GLU A 68 -31.37 23.92 -2.38
N GLU A 69 -31.02 24.13 -3.65
CA GLU A 69 -30.84 25.48 -4.17
C GLU A 69 -32.17 26.19 -4.39
N PRO A 70 -32.28 27.52 -4.14
CA PRO A 70 -33.53 28.28 -4.26
C PRO A 70 -34.10 28.32 -5.67
N TRP A 71 -33.27 28.14 -6.69
CA TRP A 71 -33.64 28.12 -8.11
C TRP A 71 -34.06 26.75 -8.62
N PHE A 72 -33.87 25.67 -7.80
CA PHE A 72 -34.14 24.31 -8.22
C PHE A 72 -35.64 23.98 -8.13
N ASN A 73 -36.22 23.46 -9.21
CA ASN A 73 -37.61 23.05 -9.23
C ASN A 73 -37.78 21.56 -8.91
N LYS A 74 -38.43 21.26 -7.79
CA LYS A 74 -38.63 19.88 -7.28
C LYS A 74 -39.87 19.16 -7.90
N SER A 75 -40.33 19.53 -9.09
CA SER A 75 -41.54 18.94 -9.69
C SER A 75 -41.40 17.43 -10.03
N ILE A 76 -40.23 17.02 -10.53
CA ILE A 76 -39.97 15.63 -10.98
C ILE A 76 -38.80 15.07 -10.19
N VAL A 77 -37.80 15.89 -9.88
CA VAL A 77 -36.59 15.51 -9.16
C VAL A 77 -36.72 16.00 -7.73
N ASP A 78 -36.88 15.07 -6.80
CA ASP A 78 -37.04 15.36 -5.37
C ASP A 78 -35.70 15.69 -4.71
N TYR A 79 -34.66 14.98 -5.15
CA TYR A 79 -33.32 15.13 -4.60
C TYR A 79 -32.27 14.94 -5.68
N LEU A 80 -31.27 15.82 -5.73
CA LEU A 80 -30.12 15.70 -6.61
C LEU A 80 -28.87 16.14 -5.84
N LYS A 81 -27.91 15.25 -5.72
CA LYS A 81 -26.61 15.50 -5.11
C LYS A 81 -25.49 15.09 -6.03
N LEU A 82 -24.55 15.97 -6.25
CA LEU A 82 -23.27 15.66 -6.92
C LEU A 82 -22.17 15.45 -5.87
N ARG A 83 -21.28 14.54 -6.18
CA ARG A 83 -20.11 14.21 -5.34
C ARG A 83 -18.85 14.18 -6.18
N GLY A 84 -17.78 14.78 -5.66
CA GLY A 84 -16.46 14.70 -6.26
C GLY A 84 -15.43 14.35 -5.19
N SER A 85 -14.44 13.55 -5.53
CA SER A 85 -13.37 13.20 -4.60
C SER A 85 -12.05 12.93 -5.32
N ILE A 86 -10.97 13.24 -4.63
CA ILE A 86 -9.62 12.84 -4.99
C ILE A 86 -8.94 12.34 -3.72
N GLY A 87 -8.26 11.21 -3.79
CA GLY A 87 -7.57 10.68 -2.63
C GLY A 87 -6.40 9.80 -3.02
N GLN A 88 -5.41 9.77 -2.13
CA GLN A 88 -4.25 8.91 -2.23
C GLN A 88 -4.29 7.83 -1.17
N LEU A 89 -3.83 6.64 -1.54
CA LEU A 89 -3.68 5.49 -0.66
C LEU A 89 -2.29 4.89 -0.87
N GLY A 90 -1.57 4.68 0.23
CA GLY A 90 -0.29 4.01 0.24
C GLY A 90 -0.43 2.50 0.45
N ASN A 91 0.44 1.76 -0.22
CA ASN A 91 0.60 0.32 -0.03
C ASN A 91 2.07 0.03 0.29
N GLU A 92 2.32 -0.74 1.37
CA GLU A 92 3.65 -1.18 1.79
C GLU A 92 3.91 -2.66 1.50
N ARG A 93 3.05 -3.33 0.74
CA ARG A 93 3.13 -4.76 0.52
C ARG A 93 4.34 -5.11 -0.33
N LEU A 94 5.45 -5.35 0.35
CA LEU A 94 6.68 -5.88 -0.20
C LEU A 94 6.63 -7.41 -0.08
N GLY A 95 7.05 -8.13 -1.10
CA GLY A 95 7.15 -9.59 -1.04
C GLY A 95 8.12 -10.08 0.05
N LYS A 96 9.04 -9.20 0.50
CA LYS A 96 10.04 -9.44 1.54
C LYS A 96 9.85 -8.49 2.71
N GLU A 97 10.24 -8.92 3.92
CA GLU A 97 10.04 -8.11 5.14
C GLU A 97 10.98 -6.90 5.23
N PHE A 98 12.24 -7.02 4.80
CA PHE A 98 13.25 -5.96 4.89
C PHE A 98 14.09 -5.93 3.61
N PRO A 99 13.55 -5.42 2.49
CA PRO A 99 14.23 -5.47 1.20
C PRO A 99 15.47 -4.58 1.10
N TYR A 100 15.70 -3.70 2.07
CA TYR A 100 16.89 -2.86 2.15
C TYR A 100 18.08 -3.56 2.83
N GLN A 101 17.90 -4.78 3.37
CA GLN A 101 18.96 -5.55 4.00
C GLN A 101 19.50 -6.59 3.01
N ALA A 102 20.82 -6.58 2.83
CA ALA A 102 21.51 -7.65 2.12
C ALA A 102 21.61 -8.85 3.05
N ILE A 103 21.11 -10.00 2.58
CA ILE A 103 21.20 -11.26 3.34
C ILE A 103 22.36 -12.07 2.77
N LEU A 104 23.28 -12.44 3.65
CA LEU A 104 24.34 -13.39 3.36
C LEU A 104 23.90 -14.79 3.82
N SER A 105 23.94 -15.72 2.89
CA SER A 105 23.74 -17.13 3.18
C SER A 105 25.08 -17.83 3.22
N PHE A 106 25.22 -18.74 4.19
CA PHE A 106 26.41 -19.57 4.32
C PHE A 106 26.12 -20.94 3.72
N GLY A 107 27.07 -21.43 2.96
CA GLY A 107 26.99 -22.72 2.30
C GLY A 107 28.33 -23.44 2.31
N THR A 108 28.32 -24.62 1.76
CA THR A 108 29.53 -25.43 1.58
C THR A 108 30.02 -25.31 0.16
N GLY A 109 31.27 -24.90 0.00
CA GLY A 109 31.97 -24.88 -1.30
C GLY A 109 33.07 -25.90 -1.36
N PHE A 110 33.56 -26.18 -2.55
CA PHE A 110 34.67 -27.12 -2.78
C PHE A 110 35.79 -26.35 -3.48
N ILE A 111 36.99 -26.40 -2.90
CA ILE A 111 38.20 -25.85 -3.52
C ILE A 111 39.09 -27.02 -3.94
N PRO A 112 39.49 -27.11 -5.26
CA PRO A 112 40.41 -28.14 -5.70
C PRO A 112 41.75 -28.02 -4.97
N ASN A 113 42.18 -29.10 -4.29
CA ASN A 113 43.49 -29.17 -3.68
C ASN A 113 44.48 -29.78 -4.67
N ALA A 114 45.38 -28.92 -5.18
CA ALA A 114 46.37 -29.29 -6.20
C ALA A 114 47.41 -30.31 -5.69
N THR A 115 47.56 -30.47 -4.38
CA THR A 115 48.54 -31.37 -3.77
C THR A 115 47.97 -32.79 -3.56
N THR A 116 46.69 -32.88 -3.17
CA THR A 116 46.06 -34.14 -2.84
C THR A 116 45.18 -34.69 -3.96
N GLY A 117 44.82 -33.86 -4.94
CA GLY A 117 43.87 -34.21 -6.01
C GLY A 117 42.41 -34.37 -5.54
N VAL A 118 42.14 -34.12 -4.27
CA VAL A 118 40.80 -34.17 -3.67
C VAL A 118 40.36 -32.75 -3.33
N ALA A 119 39.10 -32.46 -3.54
CA ALA A 119 38.57 -31.13 -3.19
C ALA A 119 38.43 -30.94 -1.69
N ASP A 120 38.95 -29.85 -1.18
CA ASP A 120 38.74 -29.44 0.21
C ASP A 120 37.36 -28.81 0.38
N VAL A 121 36.68 -29.18 1.45
CA VAL A 121 35.38 -28.64 1.81
C VAL A 121 35.61 -27.34 2.61
N VAL A 122 35.09 -26.23 2.08
CA VAL A 122 35.23 -24.94 2.74
C VAL A 122 33.86 -24.29 2.95
N GLN A 123 33.75 -23.53 4.01
CA GLN A 123 32.56 -22.73 4.26
C GLN A 123 32.58 -21.47 3.37
N THR A 124 31.55 -21.28 2.60
CA THR A 124 31.40 -20.14 1.69
C THR A 124 30.27 -19.24 2.19
N ALA A 125 30.41 -17.95 1.92
CA ALA A 125 29.35 -16.96 2.10
C ALA A 125 28.99 -16.39 0.73
N TYR A 126 27.71 -16.34 0.43
CA TYR A 126 27.20 -15.75 -0.81
C TYR A 126 25.97 -14.88 -0.53
N GLN A 127 25.83 -13.83 -1.30
CA GLN A 127 24.69 -12.94 -1.19
C GLN A 127 23.51 -13.53 -1.97
N THR A 128 22.41 -13.80 -1.28
CA THR A 128 21.17 -14.31 -1.87
C THR A 128 20.22 -13.21 -2.28
N ASP A 129 20.28 -12.07 -1.60
CA ASP A 129 19.36 -10.97 -1.82
C ASP A 129 20.11 -9.65 -1.98
N TYR A 130 19.69 -8.86 -2.97
CA TYR A 130 20.18 -7.51 -3.15
C TYR A 130 19.44 -6.55 -2.22
N ALA A 131 20.17 -5.59 -1.67
CA ALA A 131 19.61 -4.53 -0.85
C ALA A 131 19.07 -3.41 -1.76
N PHE A 132 17.82 -3.03 -1.56
CA PHE A 132 17.17 -1.92 -2.27
C PHE A 132 16.87 -0.77 -1.31
N ASN A 133 17.74 0.22 -1.25
CA ASN A 133 17.60 1.33 -0.32
C ASN A 133 16.59 2.42 -0.77
N ASN A 134 16.20 2.41 -2.05
CA ASN A 134 15.35 3.44 -2.66
C ASN A 134 13.87 3.01 -2.77
N LEU A 135 13.49 1.93 -2.10
CA LEU A 135 12.09 1.52 -2.10
C LEU A 135 11.25 2.49 -1.28
N THR A 136 10.15 2.91 -1.88
CA THR A 136 9.17 3.82 -1.28
C THR A 136 7.75 3.22 -1.34
N TRP A 137 6.80 3.90 -0.74
CA TRP A 137 5.40 3.52 -0.76
C TRP A 137 4.84 3.50 -2.18
N GLU A 138 4.23 2.39 -2.56
CA GLU A 138 3.37 2.36 -3.74
C GLU A 138 2.16 3.25 -3.48
N THR A 139 1.87 4.18 -4.39
CA THR A 139 0.81 5.17 -4.21
C THR A 139 -0.27 5.00 -5.26
N THR A 140 -1.50 4.77 -4.81
CA THR A 140 -2.69 4.76 -5.67
C THR A 140 -3.46 6.05 -5.48
N THR A 141 -3.57 6.83 -6.55
CA THR A 141 -4.43 8.02 -6.61
C THR A 141 -5.76 7.64 -7.25
N THR A 142 -6.86 7.96 -6.56
CA THR A 142 -8.22 7.69 -7.04
C THR A 142 -8.95 9.02 -7.22
N TYR A 143 -9.53 9.21 -8.40
CA TYR A 143 -10.45 10.29 -8.72
C TYR A 143 -11.84 9.68 -8.77
N GLY A 144 -12.79 10.25 -8.05
CA GLY A 144 -14.18 9.79 -8.00
C GLY A 144 -15.13 10.92 -8.32
N PHE A 145 -16.16 10.65 -9.11
CA PHE A 145 -17.28 11.51 -9.36
C PHE A 145 -18.57 10.71 -9.26
N GLY A 146 -19.54 11.21 -8.52
CA GLY A 146 -20.82 10.52 -8.30
C GLY A 146 -22.01 11.47 -8.33
N ALA A 147 -23.16 10.91 -8.66
CA ALA A 147 -24.44 11.60 -8.62
C ALA A 147 -25.49 10.73 -7.95
N ASP A 148 -26.25 11.29 -7.03
CA ASP A 148 -27.39 10.67 -6.37
C ASP A 148 -28.65 11.41 -6.80
N ILE A 149 -29.65 10.69 -7.32
CA ILE A 149 -30.92 11.26 -7.76
C ILE A 149 -32.09 10.50 -7.14
N THR A 150 -33.09 11.25 -6.71
CA THR A 150 -34.37 10.70 -6.26
C THR A 150 -35.51 11.38 -7.05
N LEU A 151 -36.41 10.57 -7.55
CA LEU A 151 -37.47 10.97 -8.45
C LEU A 151 -38.84 10.48 -7.99
N LEU A 152 -39.89 11.07 -8.56
CA LEU A 152 -41.28 10.59 -8.48
C LEU A 152 -41.80 10.48 -7.02
N ASN A 153 -41.67 11.56 -6.25
CA ASN A 153 -42.09 11.60 -4.85
C ASN A 153 -41.41 10.48 -4.01
N ASN A 154 -40.09 10.37 -4.10
CA ASN A 154 -39.25 9.39 -3.40
C ASN A 154 -39.48 7.91 -3.78
N ARG A 155 -40.14 7.64 -4.94
CA ARG A 155 -40.37 6.26 -5.39
C ARG A 155 -39.22 5.64 -6.13
N LEU A 156 -38.38 6.44 -6.80
CA LEU A 156 -37.25 5.94 -7.55
C LEU A 156 -35.97 6.64 -7.02
N ARG A 157 -34.99 5.84 -6.64
CA ARG A 157 -33.64 6.31 -6.25
C ARG A 157 -32.62 5.66 -7.16
N ALA A 158 -31.71 6.45 -7.70
CA ALA A 158 -30.59 6.01 -8.50
C ALA A 158 -29.30 6.68 -8.00
N SER A 159 -28.20 5.94 -8.06
CA SER A 159 -26.86 6.44 -7.80
C SER A 159 -25.94 5.94 -8.90
N ALA A 160 -25.09 6.84 -9.40
CA ALA A 160 -24.08 6.50 -10.38
C ALA A 160 -22.74 7.04 -9.91
N ASP A 161 -21.72 6.20 -9.99
CA ASP A 161 -20.35 6.53 -9.61
C ASP A 161 -19.40 6.19 -10.76
N TYR A 162 -18.55 7.14 -11.10
CA TYR A 162 -17.41 6.96 -12.00
C TYR A 162 -16.13 7.17 -11.23
N TYR A 163 -15.17 6.29 -11.41
CA TYR A 163 -13.86 6.45 -10.80
C TYR A 163 -12.73 6.11 -11.76
N TYR A 164 -11.61 6.80 -11.57
CA TYR A 164 -10.36 6.53 -12.25
C TYR A 164 -9.26 6.34 -11.22
N LYS A 165 -8.49 5.26 -11.34
CA LYS A 165 -7.37 4.93 -10.46
C LYS A 165 -6.08 4.93 -11.23
N LYS A 166 -5.03 5.54 -10.65
CA LYS A 166 -3.66 5.51 -11.15
C LYS A 166 -2.74 5.08 -10.01
N THR A 167 -2.00 4.00 -10.23
CA THR A 167 -0.98 3.53 -9.30
C THR A 167 0.39 3.91 -9.82
N THR A 168 1.24 4.46 -8.96
CA THR A 168 2.62 4.86 -9.21
C THR A 168 3.54 4.16 -8.20
N ASP A 169 4.82 4.09 -8.52
CA ASP A 169 5.85 3.48 -7.67
C ASP A 169 5.52 2.03 -7.30
N MET A 170 5.00 1.27 -8.29
CA MET A 170 4.60 -0.12 -8.09
C MET A 170 5.79 -0.97 -7.70
N LEU A 171 5.61 -1.74 -6.64
CA LEU A 171 6.61 -2.65 -6.11
C LEU A 171 6.44 -4.02 -6.78
N MET A 172 7.38 -4.36 -7.66
CA MET A 172 7.37 -5.63 -8.39
C MET A 172 8.64 -6.43 -8.08
N GLU A 173 8.49 -7.71 -7.87
CA GLU A 173 9.61 -8.63 -7.80
C GLU A 173 10.04 -9.01 -9.23
N VAL A 174 11.27 -8.66 -9.59
CA VAL A 174 11.84 -9.00 -10.88
C VAL A 174 12.75 -10.20 -10.68
N GLY A 175 12.36 -11.35 -11.24
CA GLY A 175 13.20 -12.53 -11.30
C GLY A 175 14.34 -12.32 -12.31
N PHE A 176 15.58 -12.37 -11.86
CA PHE A 176 16.72 -12.40 -12.76
C PHE A 176 16.96 -13.85 -13.21
N PRO A 177 17.20 -14.09 -14.54
CA PRO A 177 17.58 -15.40 -14.98
C PRO A 177 18.94 -15.76 -14.37
N SER A 178 19.00 -16.90 -13.69
CA SER A 178 20.26 -17.49 -13.24
C SER A 178 20.86 -18.23 -14.42
N TYR A 179 21.99 -17.76 -14.91
CA TYR A 179 22.81 -18.48 -15.89
C TYR A 179 23.80 -19.39 -15.18
#